data_badf51f1b46130ded44463e2d3cd8b3d
#
_entry.id   badf51f1b46130ded44463e2d3cd8b3d
#
_cell.length_a   1.000
_cell.length_b   1.000
_cell.length_c   1.000
_cell.angle_alpha   90.00
_cell.angle_beta   90.00
_cell.angle_gamma   90.00
#
_symmetry.space_group_name_H-M   'P 1'
#
loop_
_entity.id
_entity.type
_entity.pdbx_description
1 polymer ?
#
loop_
_entity_poly.entity_id
_entity_poly.type
_entity_poly.pdbx_seq_one_letter_code
_entity_poly.pdbx_strand_id
1 'polypeptide(L)'
;LIIPASKTISTKTLEQALALFQNGGKVIFTSLLPTLSTEIGQDARIAELMAALLPQGTKRNTNNAGGEVLFVSHPDAASLTEALQSETPTDITFEPGKPLRYIHKERDGKALYYLANFSPAPYNALIALRGKLRLEAWNPHTGERTPIKTTYQRQGNMTTTHFDLALQGRESIFIVEQ
;
A
#
# COMPACT_ATOMS: atom_id res chain seq x y z
N LEU A 1 -0.39 -7.24 4.84
CA LEU A 1 -1.25 -7.58 5.97
C LEU A 1 -0.66 -6.95 7.23
N ILE A 2 -1.48 -6.20 7.99
CA ILE A 2 -1.11 -5.69 9.31
C ILE A 2 -1.93 -6.46 10.34
N ILE A 3 -1.25 -7.03 11.34
CA ILE A 3 -1.86 -7.71 12.49
C ILE A 3 -1.62 -6.82 13.71
N PRO A 4 -2.66 -6.17 14.23
CA PRO A 4 -2.54 -5.30 15.40
C PRO A 4 -2.22 -6.12 16.67
N ALA A 5 -1.83 -5.42 17.73
CA ALA A 5 -1.54 -6.03 19.02
C ALA A 5 -2.66 -6.97 19.49
N SER A 6 -2.36 -8.24 19.60
CA SER A 6 -3.30 -9.25 20.11
C SER A 6 -2.54 -10.38 20.78
N LYS A 7 -3.01 -10.82 21.94
CA LYS A 7 -2.49 -12.01 22.61
C LYS A 7 -3.06 -13.30 22.01
N THR A 8 -4.28 -13.22 21.47
CA THR A 8 -5.00 -14.34 20.89
C THR A 8 -5.29 -14.09 19.41
N ILE A 9 -5.15 -15.13 18.58
CA ILE A 9 -5.44 -15.06 17.14
C ILE A 9 -5.96 -16.43 16.66
N SER A 10 -6.76 -16.45 15.58
CA SER A 10 -7.18 -17.72 15.00
C SER A 10 -6.05 -18.39 14.22
N THR A 11 -6.00 -19.71 14.26
CA THR A 11 -5.05 -20.51 13.48
C THR A 11 -5.16 -20.19 12.00
N LYS A 12 -6.39 -20.06 11.48
CA LYS A 12 -6.68 -19.72 10.09
C LYS A 12 -6.06 -18.36 9.68
N THR A 13 -6.10 -17.35 10.55
CA THR A 13 -5.50 -16.03 10.24
C THR A 13 -3.99 -16.14 10.10
N LEU A 14 -3.30 -16.89 11.00
CA LEU A 14 -1.86 -17.07 10.88
C LEU A 14 -1.47 -17.97 9.71
N GLU A 15 -2.25 -18.97 9.36
CA GLU A 15 -2.03 -19.79 8.16
C GLU A 15 -2.14 -18.94 6.89
N GLN A 16 -3.10 -18.04 6.81
CA GLN A 16 -3.19 -17.09 5.70
C GLN A 16 -2.03 -16.08 5.68
N ALA A 17 -1.59 -15.61 6.86
CA ALA A 17 -0.41 -14.76 6.97
C ALA A 17 0.86 -15.48 6.50
N LEU A 18 1.02 -16.75 6.87
CA LEU A 18 2.14 -17.59 6.43
C LEU A 18 2.10 -17.82 4.91
N ALA A 19 0.94 -18.14 4.37
CA ALA A 19 0.78 -18.28 2.92
C ALA A 19 1.09 -16.98 2.17
N LEU A 20 0.65 -15.83 2.68
CA LEU A 20 1.00 -14.52 2.12
C LEU A 20 2.50 -14.29 2.13
N PHE A 21 3.18 -14.54 3.26
CA PHE A 21 4.62 -14.43 3.39
C PHE A 21 5.36 -15.34 2.39
N GLN A 22 4.96 -16.61 2.32
CA GLN A 22 5.57 -17.61 1.43
C GLN A 22 5.46 -17.23 -0.05
N ASN A 23 4.39 -16.52 -0.43
CA ASN A 23 4.15 -16.01 -1.79
C ASN A 23 4.72 -14.61 -2.05
N GLY A 24 5.66 -14.14 -1.24
CA GLY A 24 6.33 -12.85 -1.46
C GLY A 24 5.61 -11.64 -0.86
N GLY A 25 4.56 -11.86 -0.08
CA GLY A 25 3.81 -10.77 0.55
C GLY A 25 4.41 -10.32 1.89
N LYS A 26 3.94 -9.15 2.35
CA LYS A 26 4.40 -8.54 3.60
C LYS A 26 3.39 -8.73 4.74
N VAL A 27 3.89 -9.13 5.91
CA VAL A 27 3.13 -9.25 7.17
C VAL A 27 3.79 -8.38 8.23
N ILE A 28 3.03 -7.51 8.88
CA ILE A 28 3.50 -6.63 9.94
C ILE A 28 2.73 -6.93 11.21
N PHE A 29 3.43 -7.36 12.25
CA PHE A 29 2.89 -7.45 13.62
C PHE A 29 3.22 -6.17 14.37
N THR A 30 2.28 -5.68 15.20
CA THR A 30 2.51 -4.46 16.00
C THR A 30 2.34 -4.71 17.49
N SER A 31 3.17 -4.06 18.30
CA SER A 31 3.13 -3.99 19.77
C SER A 31 3.23 -5.31 20.52
N LEU A 32 2.45 -6.32 20.17
CA LEU A 32 2.38 -7.61 20.86
C LEU A 32 2.22 -8.74 19.85
N LEU A 33 3.05 -9.78 20.01
CA LEU A 33 2.93 -11.00 19.21
C LEU A 33 1.90 -11.96 19.82
N PRO A 34 1.06 -12.61 19.01
CA PRO A 34 0.11 -13.61 19.51
C PRO A 34 0.82 -14.86 20.05
N THR A 35 0.30 -15.38 21.16
CA THR A 35 0.82 -16.58 21.84
C THR A 35 -0.25 -17.63 22.10
N LEU A 36 -1.52 -17.28 21.94
CA LEU A 36 -2.65 -18.16 22.21
C LEU A 36 -3.59 -18.22 21.01
N SER A 37 -4.31 -19.32 20.87
CA SER A 37 -5.37 -19.49 19.89
C SER A 37 -6.71 -18.94 20.40
N THR A 38 -7.57 -18.51 19.49
CA THR A 38 -8.99 -18.31 19.75
C THR A 38 -9.75 -19.66 19.78
N GLU A 39 -9.16 -20.74 19.27
CA GLU A 39 -9.69 -22.09 19.29
C GLU A 39 -9.06 -22.90 20.42
N ILE A 40 -9.88 -23.59 21.22
CA ILE A 40 -9.44 -24.40 22.36
C ILE A 40 -8.49 -25.49 21.87
N GLY A 41 -7.33 -25.63 22.57
CA GLY A 41 -6.33 -26.68 22.31
C GLY A 41 -5.42 -26.42 21.12
N GLN A 42 -5.49 -25.24 20.47
CA GLN A 42 -4.68 -24.89 19.28
C GLN A 42 -3.46 -24.00 19.61
N ASP A 43 -3.12 -23.77 20.88
CA ASP A 43 -2.00 -22.89 21.25
C ASP A 43 -0.64 -23.39 20.71
N ALA A 44 -0.43 -24.69 20.69
CA ALA A 44 0.78 -25.30 20.11
C ALA A 44 0.89 -24.97 18.60
N ARG A 45 -0.23 -25.00 17.89
CA ARG A 45 -0.28 -24.63 16.47
C ARG A 45 0.03 -23.16 16.25
N ILE A 46 -0.43 -22.26 17.13
CA ILE A 46 -0.04 -20.84 17.10
C ILE A 46 1.46 -20.68 17.25
N ALA A 47 2.08 -21.39 18.21
CA ALA A 47 3.52 -21.33 18.42
C ALA A 47 4.33 -21.80 17.19
N GLU A 48 3.91 -22.89 16.54
CA GLU A 48 4.52 -23.36 15.29
C GLU A 48 4.43 -22.33 14.15
N LEU A 49 3.22 -21.80 13.92
CA LEU A 49 2.99 -20.80 12.86
C LEU A 49 3.77 -19.51 13.11
N MET A 50 3.81 -19.06 14.36
CA MET A 50 4.60 -17.89 14.74
C MET A 50 6.10 -18.12 14.57
N ALA A 51 6.63 -19.31 14.92
CA ALA A 51 8.02 -19.65 14.70
C ALA A 51 8.40 -19.67 13.19
N ALA A 52 7.47 -20.10 12.33
CA ALA A 52 7.66 -20.08 10.89
C ALA A 52 7.61 -18.64 10.31
N LEU A 53 6.71 -17.79 10.81
CA LEU A 53 6.59 -16.40 10.40
C LEU A 53 7.73 -15.55 10.94
N LEU A 54 8.00 -15.62 12.23
CA LEU A 54 8.99 -14.79 12.92
C LEU A 54 9.78 -15.66 13.92
N PRO A 55 10.95 -16.20 13.53
CA PRO A 55 11.79 -16.99 14.40
C PRO A 55 12.11 -16.28 15.71
N GLN A 56 12.22 -17.05 16.79
CA GLN A 56 12.43 -16.52 18.13
C GLN A 56 13.64 -15.56 18.20
N GLY A 57 13.46 -14.43 18.86
CA GLY A 57 14.51 -13.41 19.03
C GLY A 57 14.70 -12.51 17.80
N THR A 58 13.97 -12.72 16.70
CA THR A 58 14.04 -11.85 15.53
C THR A 58 12.89 -10.84 15.50
N LYS A 59 13.12 -9.70 14.86
CA LYS A 59 12.09 -8.70 14.56
C LYS A 59 11.76 -8.63 13.06
N ARG A 60 12.52 -9.34 12.26
CA ARG A 60 12.37 -9.41 10.80
C ARG A 60 12.67 -10.81 10.31
N ASN A 61 11.89 -11.26 9.35
CA ASN A 61 12.11 -12.49 8.61
C ASN A 61 11.83 -12.23 7.11
N THR A 62 12.65 -12.78 6.24
CA THR A 62 12.50 -12.64 4.78
C THR A 62 12.68 -14.00 4.11
N ASN A 63 12.11 -14.18 2.92
CA ASN A 63 12.26 -15.39 2.13
C ASN A 63 12.72 -15.08 0.68
N ASN A 64 13.07 -16.14 -0.05
CA ASN A 64 13.56 -16.01 -1.44
C ASN A 64 12.47 -15.57 -2.45
N ALA A 65 11.20 -15.63 -2.08
CA ALA A 65 10.09 -15.14 -2.89
C ALA A 65 9.86 -13.63 -2.75
N GLY A 66 10.67 -12.92 -1.93
CA GLY A 66 10.50 -11.51 -1.62
C GLY A 66 9.52 -11.24 -0.48
N GLY A 67 9.04 -12.29 0.21
CA GLY A 67 8.17 -12.12 1.37
C GLY A 67 8.92 -11.54 2.56
N GLU A 68 8.20 -10.76 3.37
CA GLU A 68 8.75 -10.12 4.56
C GLU A 68 7.76 -10.19 5.73
N VAL A 69 8.27 -10.54 6.92
CA VAL A 69 7.56 -10.40 8.19
C VAL A 69 8.32 -9.41 9.06
N LEU A 70 7.62 -8.42 9.62
CA LEU A 70 8.16 -7.41 10.52
C LEU A 70 7.41 -7.41 11.86
N PHE A 71 8.13 -7.16 12.94
CA PHE A 71 7.56 -6.86 14.24
C PHE A 71 7.95 -5.46 14.69
N VAL A 72 6.97 -4.56 14.74
CA VAL A 72 7.10 -3.18 15.21
C VAL A 72 6.59 -3.10 16.66
N SER A 73 7.50 -3.22 17.63
CA SER A 73 7.15 -3.32 19.06
C SER A 73 6.52 -2.04 19.63
N HIS A 74 6.93 -0.87 19.12
CA HIS A 74 6.41 0.45 19.52
C HIS A 74 6.01 1.21 18.27
N PRO A 75 4.81 0.93 17.71
CA PRO A 75 4.38 1.56 16.47
C PRO A 75 4.05 3.04 16.69
N ASP A 76 4.70 3.88 15.93
CA ASP A 76 4.35 5.28 15.72
C ASP A 76 4.22 5.58 14.22
N ALA A 77 3.87 6.80 13.86
CA ALA A 77 3.69 7.16 12.46
C ALA A 77 4.95 6.97 11.62
N ALA A 78 6.14 7.24 12.19
CA ALA A 78 7.40 7.10 11.48
C ALA A 78 7.76 5.64 11.25
N SER A 79 7.77 4.80 12.30
CA SER A 79 8.13 3.39 12.22
C SER A 79 7.15 2.57 11.38
N LEU A 80 5.85 2.90 11.41
CA LEU A 80 4.86 2.27 10.54
C LEU A 80 5.04 2.70 9.08
N THR A 81 5.34 3.98 8.84
CA THR A 81 5.63 4.46 7.49
C THR A 81 6.86 3.76 6.92
N GLU A 82 7.95 3.67 7.69
CA GLU A 82 9.16 2.94 7.31
C GLU A 82 8.85 1.47 7.01
N ALA A 83 8.14 0.80 7.92
CA ALA A 83 7.74 -0.60 7.74
C ALA A 83 6.90 -0.83 6.50
N LEU A 84 6.03 0.10 6.12
CA LEU A 84 5.17 0.01 4.93
C LEU A 84 5.94 0.31 3.64
N GLN A 85 6.88 1.27 3.67
CA GLN A 85 7.58 1.76 2.48
C GLN A 85 8.80 0.92 2.10
N SER A 86 9.31 0.05 2.98
CA SER A 86 10.62 -0.59 2.82
C SER A 86 10.79 -1.36 1.50
N GLU A 87 9.70 -1.82 0.86
CA GLU A 87 9.79 -2.48 -0.46
C GLU A 87 8.48 -2.42 -1.28
N THR A 88 7.44 -1.78 -0.77
CA THR A 88 6.18 -1.65 -1.51
C THR A 88 6.09 -0.25 -2.09
N PRO A 89 6.13 -0.10 -3.42
CA PRO A 89 5.96 1.20 -4.03
C PRO A 89 4.61 1.78 -3.65
N THR A 90 4.61 3.05 -3.31
CA THR A 90 3.36 3.78 -3.12
C THR A 90 2.53 3.74 -4.41
N ASP A 91 1.24 3.59 -4.27
CA ASP A 91 0.31 3.55 -5.39
C ASP A 91 0.33 4.87 -6.18
N ILE A 92 0.32 5.98 -5.45
CA ILE A 92 0.45 7.34 -5.97
C ILE A 92 1.43 8.13 -5.11
N THR A 93 2.27 8.93 -5.75
CA THR A 93 3.19 9.85 -5.07
C THR A 93 2.98 11.28 -5.55
N PHE A 94 2.89 12.20 -4.62
CA PHE A 94 2.88 13.65 -4.82
C PHE A 94 3.48 14.31 -3.58
N GLU A 95 3.75 15.61 -3.64
CA GLU A 95 4.36 16.36 -2.53
C GLU A 95 3.50 16.26 -1.25
N PRO A 96 4.09 15.82 -0.11
CA PRO A 96 3.37 15.67 1.15
C PRO A 96 2.82 17.00 1.67
N GLY A 97 1.72 16.94 2.46
CA GLY A 97 1.13 18.10 3.12
C GLY A 97 0.32 19.01 2.21
N LYS A 98 0.16 18.66 0.94
CA LYS A 98 -0.66 19.40 -0.02
C LYS A 98 -2.15 19.08 0.08
N PRO A 99 -3.03 19.97 -0.41
CA PRO A 99 -4.48 19.84 -0.29
C PRO A 99 -5.08 18.79 -1.24
N LEU A 100 -4.26 18.05 -1.98
CA LEU A 100 -4.72 16.99 -2.88
C LEU A 100 -5.26 15.80 -2.08
N ARG A 101 -6.41 15.31 -2.51
CA ARG A 101 -7.00 14.04 -2.04
C ARG A 101 -7.23 13.15 -3.23
N TYR A 102 -7.14 11.84 -3.02
CA TYR A 102 -7.38 10.89 -4.10
C TYR A 102 -8.16 9.66 -3.63
N ILE A 103 -8.80 9.03 -4.60
CA ILE A 103 -9.36 7.68 -4.49
C ILE A 103 -8.83 6.90 -5.68
N HIS A 104 -8.28 5.72 -5.44
CA HIS A 104 -7.93 4.78 -6.49
C HIS A 104 -8.93 3.63 -6.50
N LYS A 105 -9.38 3.27 -7.68
CA LYS A 105 -10.18 2.07 -7.95
C LYS A 105 -9.62 1.36 -9.16
N GLU A 106 -9.84 0.06 -9.22
CA GLU A 106 -9.60 -0.76 -10.39
C GLU A 106 -10.94 -1.23 -10.95
N ARG A 107 -11.11 -1.10 -12.27
CA ARG A 107 -12.28 -1.59 -12.99
C ARG A 107 -11.83 -2.27 -14.27
N ASP A 108 -12.24 -3.53 -14.45
CA ASP A 108 -11.91 -4.34 -15.63
C ASP A 108 -10.37 -4.41 -15.88
N GLY A 109 -9.58 -4.48 -14.79
CA GLY A 109 -8.12 -4.51 -14.81
C GLY A 109 -7.45 -3.18 -15.16
N LYS A 110 -8.19 -2.07 -15.20
CA LYS A 110 -7.68 -0.73 -15.48
C LYS A 110 -7.78 0.19 -14.28
N ALA A 111 -6.75 0.98 -14.06
CA ALA A 111 -6.68 1.94 -12.97
C ALA A 111 -7.56 3.17 -13.23
N LEU A 112 -8.27 3.59 -12.19
CA LEU A 112 -9.08 4.81 -12.16
C LEU A 112 -8.75 5.60 -10.91
N TYR A 113 -8.16 6.77 -11.06
CA TYR A 113 -7.90 7.70 -9.96
C TYR A 113 -8.86 8.88 -10.04
N TYR A 114 -9.47 9.22 -8.92
CA TYR A 114 -10.16 10.50 -8.73
C TYR A 114 -9.27 11.39 -7.89
N LEU A 115 -8.88 12.55 -8.41
CA LEU A 115 -8.03 13.53 -7.75
C LEU A 115 -8.83 14.81 -7.50
N ALA A 116 -8.73 15.36 -6.30
CA ALA A 116 -9.44 16.59 -5.93
C ALA A 116 -8.55 17.56 -5.13
N ASN A 117 -8.54 18.81 -5.54
CA ASN A 117 -7.91 19.90 -4.81
C ASN A 117 -8.88 20.47 -3.78
N PHE A 118 -8.59 20.24 -2.48
CA PHE A 118 -9.43 20.73 -1.38
C PHE A 118 -9.11 22.16 -0.94
N SER A 119 -8.11 22.82 -1.56
CA SER A 119 -7.80 24.22 -1.32
C SER A 119 -8.66 25.15 -2.20
N PRO A 120 -8.93 26.39 -1.79
CA PRO A 120 -9.46 27.42 -2.67
C PRO A 120 -8.43 27.95 -3.69
N ALA A 121 -7.12 27.74 -3.44
CA ALA A 121 -6.04 28.14 -4.34
C ALA A 121 -5.74 27.06 -5.37
N PRO A 122 -5.24 27.43 -6.57
CA PRO A 122 -4.76 26.46 -7.55
C PRO A 122 -3.65 25.56 -7.00
N TYR A 123 -3.58 24.34 -7.50
CA TYR A 123 -2.59 23.35 -7.15
C TYR A 123 -1.95 22.76 -8.40
N ASN A 124 -0.63 22.85 -8.47
CA ASN A 124 0.17 22.26 -9.54
C ASN A 124 1.18 21.29 -8.90
N ALA A 125 1.30 20.10 -9.44
CA ALA A 125 2.22 19.08 -8.95
C ALA A 125 2.62 18.08 -10.02
N LEU A 126 3.82 17.51 -9.88
CA LEU A 126 4.18 16.27 -10.53
C LEU A 126 3.55 15.11 -9.76
N ILE A 127 2.79 14.30 -10.44
CA ILE A 127 2.18 13.08 -9.92
C ILE A 127 2.94 11.89 -10.46
N ALA A 128 3.24 10.92 -9.60
CA ALA A 128 3.78 9.62 -9.99
C ALA A 128 2.79 8.50 -9.60
N LEU A 129 2.38 7.69 -10.56
CA LEU A 129 1.53 6.51 -10.36
C LEU A 129 2.35 5.25 -10.57
N ARG A 130 2.06 4.23 -9.79
CA ARG A 130 2.67 2.90 -9.95
C ARG A 130 2.21 2.26 -11.26
N GLY A 131 3.15 1.64 -11.98
CA GLY A 131 2.89 0.96 -13.23
C GLY A 131 3.30 1.78 -14.46
N LYS A 132 3.25 1.13 -15.62
CA LYS A 132 3.42 1.77 -16.94
C LYS A 132 2.04 2.00 -17.54
N LEU A 133 1.47 3.16 -17.30
CA LEU A 133 0.08 3.50 -17.62
C LEU A 133 0.01 4.46 -18.81
N ARG A 134 -0.98 4.24 -19.69
CA ARG A 134 -1.41 5.24 -20.68
C ARG A 134 -2.65 5.90 -20.10
N LEU A 135 -2.64 7.23 -19.98
CA LEU A 135 -3.60 7.95 -19.17
C LEU A 135 -4.41 8.95 -19.98
N GLU A 136 -5.69 9.08 -19.62
CA GLU A 136 -6.57 10.18 -20.00
C GLU A 136 -7.08 10.92 -18.76
N ALA A 137 -7.23 12.23 -18.90
CA ALA A 137 -7.94 13.08 -17.96
C ALA A 137 -9.41 13.20 -18.36
N TRP A 138 -10.32 12.93 -17.43
CA TRP A 138 -11.75 13.08 -17.65
C TRP A 138 -12.30 14.13 -16.70
N ASN A 139 -12.84 15.22 -17.26
CA ASN A 139 -13.47 16.27 -16.48
C ASN A 139 -14.86 15.80 -16.00
N PRO A 140 -15.11 15.70 -14.68
CA PRO A 140 -16.40 15.21 -14.16
C PRO A 140 -17.57 16.17 -14.41
N HIS A 141 -17.31 17.44 -14.70
CA HIS A 141 -18.34 18.44 -14.90
C HIS A 141 -18.76 18.59 -16.37
N THR A 142 -17.80 18.49 -17.29
CA THR A 142 -18.06 18.69 -18.72
C THR A 142 -18.14 17.37 -19.50
N GLY A 143 -17.60 16.29 -18.94
CA GLY A 143 -17.44 15.01 -19.64
C GLY A 143 -16.33 15.00 -20.68
N GLU A 144 -15.56 16.08 -20.79
CA GLU A 144 -14.42 16.18 -21.70
C GLU A 144 -13.33 15.16 -21.32
N ARG A 145 -12.71 14.56 -22.35
CA ARG A 145 -11.61 13.59 -22.22
C ARG A 145 -10.41 14.08 -23.00
N THR A 146 -9.26 14.13 -22.34
CA THR A 146 -8.02 14.58 -22.95
C THR A 146 -6.88 13.63 -22.64
N PRO A 147 -6.06 13.22 -23.63
CA PRO A 147 -4.86 12.42 -23.37
C PRO A 147 -3.89 13.16 -22.46
N ILE A 148 -3.29 12.43 -21.51
CA ILE A 148 -2.25 12.97 -20.64
C ILE A 148 -0.87 12.65 -21.23
N LYS A 149 -0.02 13.65 -21.33
CA LYS A 149 1.39 13.46 -21.66
C LYS A 149 2.11 12.85 -20.45
N THR A 150 2.63 11.64 -20.61
CA THR A 150 3.29 10.90 -19.56
C THR A 150 4.77 10.66 -19.85
N THR A 151 5.56 10.56 -18.79
CA THR A 151 6.94 10.04 -18.82
C THR A 151 7.02 8.82 -17.89
N TYR A 152 7.98 7.93 -18.15
CA TYR A 152 8.15 6.70 -17.38
C TYR A 152 9.52 6.70 -16.72
N GLN A 153 9.56 6.31 -15.44
CA GLN A 153 10.79 6.07 -14.71
C GLN A 153 10.82 4.61 -14.24
N ARG A 154 11.99 3.99 -14.29
CA ARG A 154 12.19 2.62 -13.84
C ARG A 154 13.23 2.60 -12.72
N GLN A 155 12.86 1.97 -11.60
CA GLN A 155 13.74 1.73 -10.48
C GLN A 155 13.69 0.23 -10.11
N GLY A 156 14.75 -0.50 -10.40
CA GLY A 156 14.76 -1.95 -10.25
C GLY A 156 13.71 -2.62 -11.15
N ASN A 157 12.83 -3.40 -10.56
CA ASN A 157 11.72 -4.07 -11.25
C ASN A 157 10.44 -3.22 -11.35
N MET A 158 10.47 -2.01 -10.78
CA MET A 158 9.30 -1.12 -10.76
C MET A 158 9.36 -0.07 -11.84
N THR A 159 8.21 0.18 -12.45
CA THR A 159 8.00 1.32 -13.35
C THR A 159 6.97 2.25 -12.72
N THR A 160 7.19 3.54 -12.83
CA THR A 160 6.23 4.58 -12.46
C THR A 160 5.92 5.47 -13.65
N THR A 161 4.68 5.90 -13.74
CA THR A 161 4.18 6.84 -14.75
C THR A 161 4.06 8.22 -14.13
N HIS A 162 4.71 9.20 -14.73
CA HIS A 162 4.75 10.59 -14.23
C HIS A 162 4.01 11.51 -15.17
N PHE A 163 3.27 12.46 -14.60
CA PHE A 163 2.60 13.53 -15.34
C PHE A 163 2.42 14.79 -14.50
N ASP A 164 2.32 15.93 -15.16
CA ASP A 164 2.01 17.20 -14.51
C ASP A 164 0.49 17.34 -14.32
N LEU A 165 0.08 17.59 -13.08
CA LEU A 165 -1.31 17.87 -12.70
C LEU A 165 -1.45 19.37 -12.42
N ALA A 166 -2.47 20.00 -13.04
CA ALA A 166 -2.88 21.36 -12.73
C ALA A 166 -4.39 21.36 -12.42
N LEU A 167 -4.76 21.77 -11.21
CA LEU A 167 -6.15 21.90 -10.77
C LEU A 167 -6.39 23.30 -10.23
N GLN A 168 -7.48 23.90 -10.60
CA GLN A 168 -7.96 25.15 -9.99
C GLN A 168 -8.40 24.89 -8.53
N GLY A 169 -8.69 25.97 -7.80
CA GLY A 169 -9.24 25.83 -6.45
C GLY A 169 -10.57 25.08 -6.46
N ARG A 170 -10.68 24.04 -5.61
CA ARG A 170 -11.88 23.19 -5.51
C ARG A 170 -12.18 22.34 -6.73
N GLU A 171 -11.27 22.22 -7.67
CA GLU A 171 -11.42 21.41 -8.87
C GLU A 171 -11.09 19.93 -8.62
N SER A 172 -11.70 19.07 -9.41
CA SER A 172 -11.43 17.63 -9.41
C SER A 172 -11.37 17.07 -10.83
N ILE A 173 -10.70 15.92 -10.96
CA ILE A 173 -10.49 15.25 -12.23
C ILE A 173 -10.42 13.74 -12.03
N PHE A 174 -10.87 12.97 -13.02
CA PHE A 174 -10.54 11.56 -13.11
C PHE A 174 -9.31 11.36 -14.00
N ILE A 175 -8.40 10.49 -13.55
CA ILE A 175 -7.27 10.01 -14.34
C ILE A 175 -7.55 8.54 -14.62
N VAL A 176 -7.68 8.18 -15.88
CA VAL A 176 -8.17 6.88 -16.33
C VAL A 176 -7.13 6.21 -17.20
N GLU A 177 -6.82 4.94 -16.89
CA GLU A 177 -5.98 4.10 -17.72
C GLU A 177 -6.74 3.65 -18.98
N GLN A 178 -6.02 3.63 -20.14
CA GLN A 178 -6.53 3.28 -21.46
C GLN A 178 -6.25 1.83 -21.84
#